data_3450bbe8a31acb9f738d45b49b09a58f
#
_entry.id   3450bbe8a31acb9f738d45b49b09a58f
#
_cell.length_a   1.000
_cell.length_b   1.000
_cell.length_c   1.000
_cell.angle_alpha   90.00
_cell.angle_beta   90.00
_cell.angle_gamma   90.00
#
_symmetry.space_group_name_H-M   'P 1'
#
loop_
_entity.id
_entity.type
_entity.pdbx_description
1 polymer ?
#
loop_
_entity_poly.entity_id
_entity_poly.type
_entity_poly.pdbx_seq_one_letter_code
_entity_poly.pdbx_strand_id
1 'polypeptide(L)'
;MDCQATGNPKTGEASARCGVMVGHDQANARAGIFAMTPSTGGPVTKGVYGAVNANGHGLSVQHGHIEGIGSTTTATAQANLLHTKNTTLNATGYHSHSRTHDQFGAGLNMQTSGGHSAALGVNRVPQFDVTTMQATGRANLYTSPSGNLNLNATGNAVRHMSGPLRGKSDIGGGLNLRYDF
;
A
#
# COMPACT_ATOMS: atom_id res chain seq x y z
N MET A 1 -15.31 -5.56 -18.21
CA MET A 1 -14.85 -6.45 -17.12
C MET A 1 -13.34 -6.58 -17.25
N ASP A 2 -12.62 -6.30 -16.21
CA ASP A 2 -11.16 -6.36 -16.18
C ASP A 2 -10.74 -7.39 -15.12
N CYS A 3 -9.87 -8.33 -15.50
CA CYS A 3 -9.34 -9.36 -14.61
C CYS A 3 -7.82 -9.32 -14.64
N GLN A 4 -7.21 -9.25 -13.50
CA GLN A 4 -5.76 -9.24 -13.31
C GLN A 4 -5.37 -10.36 -12.37
N ALA A 5 -4.28 -11.04 -12.68
CA ALA A 5 -3.67 -12.04 -11.81
C ALA A 5 -2.17 -11.79 -11.74
N THR A 6 -1.63 -11.89 -10.54
CA THR A 6 -0.19 -11.77 -10.28
C THR A 6 0.26 -12.92 -9.40
N GLY A 7 1.48 -13.36 -9.56
CA GLY A 7 2.05 -14.42 -8.72
C GLY A 7 3.57 -14.35 -8.68
N ASN A 8 4.13 -14.71 -7.54
CA ASN A 8 5.56 -14.85 -7.35
C ASN A 8 5.90 -16.33 -7.14
N PRO A 9 6.53 -16.99 -8.13
CA PRO A 9 6.82 -18.43 -8.03
C PRO A 9 7.83 -18.78 -6.94
N LYS A 10 8.62 -17.82 -6.46
CA LYS A 10 9.61 -18.06 -5.40
C LYS A 10 8.97 -18.08 -4.00
N THR A 11 8.00 -17.22 -3.76
CA THR A 11 7.32 -17.12 -2.45
C THR A 11 6.00 -17.86 -2.43
N GLY A 12 5.43 -18.18 -3.60
CA GLY A 12 4.08 -18.71 -3.75
C GLY A 12 2.98 -17.70 -3.45
N GLU A 13 3.34 -16.42 -3.31
CA GLU A 13 2.37 -15.35 -3.24
C GLU A 13 1.62 -15.26 -4.56
N ALA A 14 0.29 -15.23 -4.49
CA ALA A 14 -0.56 -15.06 -5.66
C ALA A 14 -1.77 -14.19 -5.34
N SER A 15 -2.20 -13.42 -6.31
CA SER A 15 -3.44 -12.66 -6.23
C SER A 15 -4.17 -12.65 -7.57
N ALA A 16 -5.49 -12.71 -7.50
CA ALA A 16 -6.38 -12.55 -8.64
C ALA A 16 -7.48 -11.54 -8.27
N ARG A 17 -7.79 -10.65 -9.18
CA ARG A 17 -8.82 -9.63 -9.02
C ARG A 17 -9.60 -9.48 -10.30
N CYS A 18 -10.94 -9.55 -10.21
CA CYS A 18 -11.84 -9.32 -11.33
C CYS A 18 -12.88 -8.27 -10.93
N GLY A 19 -13.18 -7.36 -11.85
CA GLY A 19 -14.17 -6.33 -11.56
C GLY A 19 -14.69 -5.61 -12.79
N VAL A 20 -15.59 -4.69 -12.54
CA VAL A 20 -16.12 -3.74 -13.51
C VAL A 20 -15.72 -2.34 -13.11
N MET A 21 -15.48 -1.51 -14.10
CA MET A 21 -15.23 -0.07 -13.93
C MET A 21 -16.24 0.70 -14.78
N VAL A 22 -16.79 1.75 -14.18
CA VAL A 22 -17.67 2.70 -14.84
C VAL A 22 -17.12 4.09 -14.62
N GLY A 23 -17.17 4.92 -15.66
CA GLY A 23 -16.64 6.28 -15.63
C GLY A 23 -15.43 6.45 -16.56
N HIS A 24 -14.63 7.47 -16.30
CA HIS A 24 -13.45 7.85 -17.07
C HIS A 24 -12.26 8.12 -16.14
N ASP A 25 -11.09 8.46 -16.70
CA ASP A 25 -9.83 8.59 -15.93
C ASP A 25 -9.90 9.59 -14.77
N GLN A 26 -10.68 10.68 -14.94
CA GLN A 26 -10.83 11.71 -13.90
C GLN A 26 -11.87 11.34 -12.82
N ALA A 27 -12.87 10.52 -13.16
CA ALA A 27 -13.90 10.08 -12.23
C ALA A 27 -14.40 8.68 -12.59
N ASN A 28 -14.18 7.72 -11.72
CA ASN A 28 -14.60 6.33 -11.94
C ASN A 28 -15.05 5.65 -10.65
N ALA A 29 -15.91 4.66 -10.83
CA ALA A 29 -16.29 3.71 -9.80
C ALA A 29 -15.90 2.30 -10.24
N ARG A 30 -15.43 1.49 -9.29
CA ARG A 30 -15.02 0.10 -9.53
C ARG A 30 -15.65 -0.78 -8.48
N ALA A 31 -16.05 -1.97 -8.87
CA ALA A 31 -16.48 -3.01 -7.94
C ALA A 31 -16.07 -4.38 -8.47
N GLY A 32 -15.80 -5.32 -7.59
CA GLY A 32 -15.39 -6.64 -8.02
C GLY A 32 -15.11 -7.60 -6.88
N ILE A 33 -14.49 -8.70 -7.26
CA ILE A 33 -14.08 -9.79 -6.36
C ILE A 33 -12.57 -9.94 -6.41
N PHE A 34 -11.99 -10.50 -5.36
CA PHE A 34 -10.57 -10.84 -5.31
C PHE A 34 -10.33 -12.14 -4.56
N ALA A 35 -9.19 -12.76 -4.84
CA ALA A 35 -8.61 -13.83 -4.06
C ALA A 35 -7.10 -13.62 -3.97
N MET A 36 -6.51 -13.86 -2.81
CA MET A 36 -5.07 -13.75 -2.61
C MET A 36 -4.55 -14.79 -1.61
N THR A 37 -3.31 -15.21 -1.79
CA THR A 37 -2.58 -16.02 -0.82
C THR A 37 -1.19 -15.41 -0.60
N PRO A 38 -0.71 -15.33 0.65
CA PRO A 38 0.60 -14.74 0.96
C PRO A 38 1.78 -15.69 0.68
N SER A 39 1.51 -16.99 0.49
CA SER A 39 2.55 -18.00 0.27
C SER A 39 1.97 -19.30 -0.28
N THR A 40 2.82 -20.19 -0.78
CA THR A 40 2.43 -21.54 -1.17
C THR A 40 1.84 -22.30 0.02
N GLY A 41 0.60 -22.79 -0.12
CA GLY A 41 -0.10 -23.48 0.96
C GLY A 41 -0.58 -22.57 2.10
N GLY A 42 -0.40 -21.26 1.97
CA GLY A 42 -0.93 -20.28 2.92
C GLY A 42 -2.45 -20.13 2.81
N PRO A 43 -3.09 -19.50 3.82
CA PRO A 43 -4.53 -19.32 3.82
C PRO A 43 -4.96 -18.41 2.67
N VAL A 44 -6.00 -18.79 1.96
CA VAL A 44 -6.57 -17.99 0.88
C VAL A 44 -7.53 -16.97 1.46
N THR A 45 -7.28 -15.70 1.18
CA THR A 45 -8.22 -14.60 1.43
C THR A 45 -9.04 -14.38 0.16
N LYS A 46 -10.36 -14.47 0.26
CA LYS A 46 -11.29 -14.17 -0.83
C LYS A 46 -12.30 -13.11 -0.39
N GLY A 47 -12.73 -12.27 -1.32
CA GLY A 47 -13.61 -11.19 -0.92
C GLY A 47 -14.11 -10.33 -2.07
N VAL A 48 -14.72 -9.21 -1.67
CA VAL A 48 -15.29 -8.21 -2.57
C VAL A 48 -14.67 -6.85 -2.30
N TYR A 49 -14.70 -5.99 -3.28
CA TYR A 49 -14.24 -4.61 -3.13
C TYR A 49 -15.09 -3.64 -3.93
N GLY A 50 -15.15 -2.41 -3.45
CA GLY A 50 -15.69 -1.27 -4.16
C GLY A 50 -14.77 -0.07 -3.99
N ALA A 51 -14.67 0.78 -5.01
CA ALA A 51 -13.89 2.00 -4.96
C ALA A 51 -14.51 3.07 -5.85
N VAL A 52 -14.39 4.31 -5.43
CA VAL A 52 -14.72 5.51 -6.23
C VAL A 52 -13.50 6.42 -6.23
N ASN A 53 -13.18 6.99 -7.37
CA ASN A 53 -12.09 7.94 -7.53
C ASN A 53 -12.59 9.15 -8.30
N ALA A 54 -12.19 10.33 -7.87
CA ALA A 54 -12.47 11.58 -8.56
C ALA A 54 -11.30 12.55 -8.37
N ASN A 55 -10.69 13.01 -9.47
CA ASN A 55 -9.63 14.03 -9.48
C ASN A 55 -8.45 13.73 -8.52
N GLY A 56 -8.05 12.45 -8.41
CA GLY A 56 -6.99 12.01 -7.50
C GLY A 56 -7.43 11.81 -6.04
N HIS A 57 -8.71 12.05 -5.71
CA HIS A 57 -9.32 11.66 -4.44
C HIS A 57 -10.00 10.31 -4.59
N GLY A 58 -9.93 9.47 -3.59
CA GLY A 58 -10.51 8.13 -3.65
C GLY A 58 -11.07 7.65 -2.33
N LEU A 59 -12.10 6.83 -2.43
CA LEU A 59 -12.64 6.05 -1.32
C LEU A 59 -12.78 4.60 -1.77
N SER A 60 -12.33 3.68 -0.96
CA SER A 60 -12.48 2.25 -1.23
C SER A 60 -12.90 1.48 0.02
N VAL A 61 -13.67 0.42 -0.20
CA VAL A 61 -14.02 -0.55 0.83
C VAL A 61 -13.70 -1.93 0.29
N GLN A 62 -13.06 -2.75 1.11
CA GLN A 62 -12.75 -4.12 0.81
C GLN A 62 -13.20 -5.01 1.96
N HIS A 63 -13.90 -6.09 1.65
CA HIS A 63 -14.28 -7.12 2.61
C HIS A 63 -13.66 -8.44 2.19
N GLY A 64 -12.80 -9.00 3.03
CA GLY A 64 -12.11 -10.27 2.81
C GLY A 64 -12.47 -11.29 3.88
N HIS A 65 -12.52 -12.56 3.50
CA HIS A 65 -12.71 -13.68 4.39
C HIS A 65 -11.57 -14.68 4.23
N ILE A 66 -11.01 -15.11 5.36
CA ILE A 66 -10.00 -16.17 5.46
C ILE A 66 -10.63 -17.34 6.20
N GLU A 67 -10.67 -18.50 5.57
CA GLU A 67 -11.24 -19.71 6.17
C GLU A 67 -10.49 -20.08 7.44
N GLY A 68 -11.23 -20.34 8.51
CA GLY A 68 -10.68 -20.65 9.84
C GLY A 68 -10.18 -19.45 10.66
N ILE A 69 -10.01 -18.27 10.07
CA ILE A 69 -9.52 -17.07 10.76
C ILE A 69 -10.65 -16.03 10.94
N GLY A 70 -11.45 -15.82 9.89
CA GLY A 70 -12.56 -14.88 9.93
C GLY A 70 -12.51 -13.82 8.83
N SER A 71 -13.31 -12.78 9.00
CA SER A 71 -13.47 -11.71 8.02
C SER A 71 -12.82 -10.42 8.48
N THR A 72 -12.35 -9.63 7.52
CA THR A 72 -11.82 -8.29 7.74
C THR A 72 -12.44 -7.34 6.73
N THR A 73 -12.92 -6.20 7.20
CA THR A 73 -13.41 -5.10 6.35
C THR A 73 -12.47 -3.91 6.49
N THR A 74 -11.97 -3.42 5.38
CA THR A 74 -11.08 -2.25 5.35
C THR A 74 -11.72 -1.16 4.50
N ALA A 75 -11.88 0.02 5.08
CA ALA A 75 -12.23 1.24 4.37
C ALA A 75 -10.98 2.12 4.25
N THR A 76 -10.72 2.64 3.07
CA THR A 76 -9.56 3.51 2.79
C THR A 76 -10.03 4.77 2.08
N ALA A 77 -9.56 5.92 2.56
CA ALA A 77 -9.72 7.20 1.90
C ALA A 77 -8.36 7.71 1.44
N GLN A 78 -8.32 8.30 0.25
CA GLN A 78 -7.15 8.95 -0.32
C GLN A 78 -7.51 10.36 -0.78
N ALA A 79 -6.63 11.31 -0.47
CA ALA A 79 -6.74 12.67 -0.95
C ALA A 79 -5.44 13.09 -1.66
N ASN A 80 -5.56 13.63 -2.84
CA ASN A 80 -4.45 14.30 -3.51
C ASN A 80 -4.34 15.73 -2.93
N LEU A 81 -3.26 15.99 -2.21
CA LEU A 81 -3.02 17.29 -1.55
C LEU A 81 -2.26 18.26 -2.47
N LEU A 82 -1.40 17.72 -3.35
CA LEU A 82 -0.63 18.48 -4.30
C LEU A 82 -0.39 17.63 -5.55
N HIS A 83 -0.71 18.20 -6.70
CA HIS A 83 -0.37 17.62 -7.99
C HIS A 83 0.21 18.69 -8.88
N THR A 84 1.50 18.64 -9.08
CA THR A 84 2.22 19.51 -10.01
C THR A 84 2.89 18.68 -11.09
N LYS A 85 3.46 19.32 -12.10
CA LYS A 85 4.22 18.62 -13.15
C LYS A 85 5.36 17.74 -12.58
N ASN A 86 5.94 18.14 -11.44
CA ASN A 86 7.14 17.51 -10.91
C ASN A 86 6.91 16.79 -9.58
N THR A 87 5.81 17.02 -8.89
CA THR A 87 5.59 16.48 -7.55
C THR A 87 4.12 16.13 -7.32
N THR A 88 3.89 14.96 -6.77
CA THR A 88 2.59 14.52 -6.28
C THR A 88 2.69 14.23 -4.79
N LEU A 89 1.75 14.77 -4.00
CA LEU A 89 1.61 14.50 -2.56
C LEU A 89 0.21 13.99 -2.30
N ASN A 90 0.11 12.80 -1.74
CA ASN A 90 -1.15 12.16 -1.37
C ASN A 90 -1.20 11.92 0.13
N ALA A 91 -2.38 12.14 0.72
CA ALA A 91 -2.72 11.67 2.05
C ALA A 91 -3.60 10.43 1.92
N THR A 92 -3.42 9.48 2.82
CA THR A 92 -4.25 8.28 2.95
C THR A 92 -4.69 8.10 4.39
N GLY A 93 -5.88 7.59 4.59
CA GLY A 93 -6.36 7.13 5.88
C GLY A 93 -7.11 5.82 5.70
N TYR A 94 -7.01 4.92 6.65
CA TYR A 94 -7.76 3.68 6.61
C TYR A 94 -8.26 3.27 8.00
N HIS A 95 -9.35 2.52 7.98
CA HIS A 95 -9.88 1.77 9.10
C HIS A 95 -10.10 0.34 8.66
N SER A 96 -9.53 -0.60 9.38
CA SER A 96 -9.71 -2.03 9.18
C SER A 96 -10.36 -2.62 10.42
N HIS A 97 -11.47 -3.30 10.22
CA HIS A 97 -12.23 -3.98 11.26
C HIS A 97 -12.17 -5.50 11.05
N SER A 98 -11.78 -6.23 12.08
CA SER A 98 -11.82 -7.69 12.12
C SER A 98 -12.53 -8.18 13.38
N ARG A 99 -12.79 -9.47 13.46
CA ARG A 99 -13.40 -10.06 14.65
C ARG A 99 -12.57 -9.86 15.93
N THR A 100 -11.27 -9.74 15.79
CA THR A 100 -10.33 -9.70 16.92
C THR A 100 -9.86 -8.31 17.29
N HIS A 101 -9.79 -7.40 16.30
CA HIS A 101 -9.27 -6.04 16.54
C HIS A 101 -9.66 -5.06 15.45
N ASP A 102 -9.64 -3.81 15.81
CA ASP A 102 -9.69 -2.68 14.89
C ASP A 102 -8.28 -2.13 14.68
N GLN A 103 -8.02 -1.65 13.47
CA GLN A 103 -6.77 -1.02 13.11
C GLN A 103 -7.07 0.28 12.35
N PHE A 104 -6.40 1.34 12.75
CA PHE A 104 -6.48 2.66 12.11
C PHE A 104 -5.11 3.04 11.60
N GLY A 105 -5.08 3.67 10.46
CA GLY A 105 -3.84 4.21 9.94
C GLY A 105 -4.06 5.47 9.13
N ALA A 106 -3.02 6.29 9.10
CA ALA A 106 -2.95 7.46 8.23
C ALA A 106 -1.54 7.60 7.69
N GLY A 107 -1.40 8.18 6.50
CA GLY A 107 -0.11 8.35 5.88
C GLY A 107 -0.07 9.49 4.87
N LEU A 108 1.14 9.92 4.59
CA LEU A 108 1.48 10.85 3.53
C LEU A 108 2.46 10.16 2.59
N ASN A 109 2.27 10.32 1.30
CA ASN A 109 3.17 9.81 0.26
C ASN A 109 3.50 10.94 -0.71
N MET A 110 4.78 11.18 -0.92
CA MET A 110 5.29 12.14 -1.89
C MET A 110 6.08 11.41 -2.97
N GLN A 111 5.86 11.77 -4.20
CA GLN A 111 6.63 11.31 -5.36
C GLN A 111 7.04 12.49 -6.22
N THR A 112 8.23 12.43 -6.79
CA THR A 112 8.73 13.42 -7.75
C THR A 112 9.02 12.78 -9.09
N SER A 113 8.97 13.58 -10.16
CA SER A 113 9.33 13.15 -11.52
C SER A 113 10.80 12.71 -11.65
N GLY A 114 11.67 13.15 -10.72
CA GLY A 114 13.06 12.71 -10.64
C GLY A 114 13.26 11.31 -10.02
N GLY A 115 12.18 10.59 -9.71
CA GLY A 115 12.25 9.23 -9.13
C GLY A 115 12.53 9.20 -7.63
N HIS A 116 12.44 10.36 -6.93
CA HIS A 116 12.48 10.40 -5.47
C HIS A 116 11.10 10.16 -4.89
N SER A 117 11.03 9.48 -3.77
CA SER A 117 9.78 9.31 -3.02
C SER A 117 10.04 9.32 -1.52
N ALA A 118 9.06 9.77 -0.75
CA ALA A 118 9.05 9.69 0.70
C ALA A 118 7.64 9.34 1.17
N ALA A 119 7.53 8.49 2.18
CA ALA A 119 6.25 8.21 2.82
C ALA A 119 6.41 8.23 4.35
N LEU A 120 5.40 8.75 5.00
CA LEU A 120 5.23 8.72 6.45
C LEU A 120 3.89 8.06 6.75
N GLY A 121 3.86 7.19 7.74
CA GLY A 121 2.64 6.52 8.17
C GLY A 121 2.57 6.37 9.67
N VAL A 122 1.36 6.35 10.19
CA VAL A 122 1.04 5.96 11.55
C VAL A 122 -0.02 4.88 11.50
N ASN A 123 0.15 3.89 12.36
CA ASN A 123 -0.79 2.79 12.51
C ASN A 123 -1.09 2.60 14.00
N ARG A 124 -2.36 2.37 14.35
CA ARG A 124 -2.82 2.12 15.71
C ARG A 124 -3.76 0.92 15.76
N VAL A 125 -3.52 0.05 16.72
CA VAL A 125 -4.39 -1.07 17.09
C VAL A 125 -4.81 -0.86 18.54
N PRO A 126 -5.98 -0.23 18.79
CA PRO A 126 -6.39 0.19 20.14
C PRO A 126 -6.50 -0.96 21.14
N GLN A 127 -7.00 -2.12 20.72
CA GLN A 127 -7.20 -3.29 21.59
C GLN A 127 -5.90 -3.80 22.21
N PHE A 128 -4.78 -3.54 21.56
CA PHE A 128 -3.44 -3.95 22.05
C PHE A 128 -2.61 -2.75 22.53
N ASP A 129 -3.20 -1.55 22.53
CA ASP A 129 -2.51 -0.28 22.78
C ASP A 129 -1.21 -0.15 21.96
N VAL A 130 -1.20 -0.61 20.72
CA VAL A 130 -0.04 -0.55 19.84
C VAL A 130 -0.18 0.63 18.89
N THR A 131 0.82 1.51 18.91
CA THR A 131 0.96 2.60 17.93
C THR A 131 2.35 2.55 17.33
N THR A 132 2.42 2.52 16.00
CA THR A 132 3.66 2.44 15.25
C THR A 132 3.72 3.59 14.25
N MET A 133 4.84 4.28 14.17
CA MET A 133 5.17 5.23 13.11
C MET A 133 6.16 4.60 12.15
N GLN A 134 5.98 4.83 10.86
CA GLN A 134 6.84 4.33 9.81
C GLN A 134 7.22 5.48 8.86
N ALA A 135 8.49 5.54 8.49
CA ALA A 135 8.99 6.42 7.46
C ALA A 135 9.74 5.59 6.42
N THR A 136 9.52 5.88 5.14
CA THR A 136 10.27 5.29 4.05
C THR A 136 10.71 6.37 3.09
N GLY A 137 11.86 6.16 2.46
CA GLY A 137 12.39 7.10 1.48
C GLY A 137 13.12 6.36 0.37
N ARG A 138 13.03 6.90 -0.84
CA ARG A 138 13.82 6.49 -1.99
C ARG A 138 14.38 7.73 -2.65
N ALA A 139 15.67 7.72 -2.90
CA ALA A 139 16.36 8.74 -3.68
C ALA A 139 16.93 8.09 -4.95
N ASN A 140 16.58 8.62 -6.11
CA ASN A 140 17.27 8.32 -7.35
C ASN A 140 18.61 9.07 -7.34
N LEU A 141 19.71 8.33 -7.27
CA LEU A 141 21.06 8.89 -7.22
C LEU A 141 21.63 9.11 -8.61
N TYR A 142 21.29 8.22 -9.55
CA TYR A 142 21.76 8.29 -10.91
C TYR A 142 20.81 7.55 -11.87
N THR A 143 20.58 8.14 -13.01
CA THR A 143 19.94 7.50 -14.17
C THR A 143 20.79 7.81 -15.39
N SER A 144 21.20 6.79 -16.14
CA SER A 144 21.96 6.99 -17.36
C SER A 144 21.13 7.76 -18.42
N PRO A 145 21.78 8.46 -19.37
CA PRO A 145 21.07 9.16 -20.43
C PRO A 145 20.19 8.25 -21.30
N SER A 146 20.55 6.97 -21.44
CA SER A 146 19.73 5.96 -22.14
C SER A 146 18.59 5.40 -21.28
N GLY A 147 18.56 5.69 -19.98
CA GLY A 147 17.59 5.15 -19.04
C GLY A 147 17.87 3.71 -18.58
N ASN A 148 18.85 3.02 -19.19
CA ASN A 148 19.09 1.61 -18.95
C ASN A 148 19.78 1.31 -17.61
N LEU A 149 20.51 2.28 -17.03
CA LEU A 149 21.17 2.14 -15.74
C LEU A 149 20.53 3.08 -14.73
N ASN A 150 20.11 2.55 -13.60
CA ASN A 150 19.47 3.30 -12.53
C ASN A 150 20.04 2.91 -11.17
N LEU A 151 20.54 3.89 -10.42
CA LEU A 151 21.04 3.72 -9.05
C LEU A 151 20.12 4.45 -8.08
N ASN A 152 19.56 3.72 -7.12
CA ASN A 152 18.69 4.25 -6.09
C ASN A 152 19.23 3.94 -4.69
N ALA A 153 19.07 4.89 -3.78
CA ALA A 153 19.17 4.66 -2.34
C ALA A 153 17.75 4.52 -1.77
N THR A 154 17.58 3.61 -0.83
CA THR A 154 16.34 3.42 -0.08
C THR A 154 16.63 3.45 1.40
N GLY A 155 15.69 3.98 2.18
CA GLY A 155 15.76 3.98 3.64
C GLY A 155 14.38 3.73 4.22
N ASN A 156 14.34 3.07 5.36
CA ASN A 156 13.13 2.87 6.14
C ASN A 156 13.45 3.02 7.63
N ALA A 157 12.49 3.54 8.37
CA ALA A 157 12.53 3.62 9.82
C ALA A 157 11.15 3.27 10.36
N VAL A 158 11.12 2.47 11.42
CA VAL A 158 9.90 2.13 12.17
C VAL A 158 10.15 2.48 13.62
N ARG A 159 9.20 3.12 14.29
CA ARG A 159 9.24 3.43 15.72
C ARG A 159 7.96 3.01 16.40
N HIS A 160 8.09 2.25 17.47
CA HIS A 160 6.98 1.84 18.32
C HIS A 160 6.73 2.90 19.38
N MET A 161 5.58 3.57 19.31
CA MET A 161 5.21 4.69 20.19
C MET A 161 4.52 4.20 21.46
N SER A 162 3.80 3.07 21.38
CA SER A 162 3.11 2.42 22.50
C SER A 162 3.12 0.89 22.34
N GLY A 163 2.63 0.17 23.35
CA GLY A 163 2.58 -1.29 23.40
C GLY A 163 3.86 -1.94 23.93
N PRO A 164 3.99 -3.27 23.79
CA PRO A 164 5.11 -4.03 24.35
C PRO A 164 6.50 -3.64 23.83
N LEU A 165 6.55 -3.05 22.62
CA LEU A 165 7.79 -2.61 21.97
C LEU A 165 8.03 -1.11 22.09
N ARG A 166 7.30 -0.41 22.97
CA ARG A 166 7.41 1.05 23.12
C ARG A 166 8.85 1.52 23.24
N GLY A 167 9.20 2.54 22.45
CA GLY A 167 10.52 3.14 22.42
C GLY A 167 11.54 2.42 21.54
N LYS A 168 11.24 1.19 21.07
CA LYS A 168 12.10 0.49 20.11
C LYS A 168 11.95 1.11 18.73
N SER A 169 13.05 1.12 17.99
CA SER A 169 13.11 1.61 16.61
C SER A 169 13.94 0.65 15.78
N ASP A 170 13.48 0.41 14.56
CA ASP A 170 14.18 -0.35 13.54
C ASP A 170 14.49 0.59 12.38
N ILE A 171 15.74 0.60 11.93
CA ILE A 171 16.19 1.42 10.81
C ILE A 171 16.87 0.50 9.81
N GLY A 172 16.51 0.62 8.55
CA GLY A 172 17.11 -0.11 7.45
C GLY A 172 17.36 0.79 6.25
N GLY A 173 18.22 0.33 5.37
CA GLY A 173 18.48 1.04 4.12
C GLY A 173 19.32 0.20 3.19
N GLY A 174 19.38 0.61 1.92
CA GLY A 174 20.12 -0.11 0.91
C GLY A 174 20.33 0.71 -0.36
N LEU A 175 21.23 0.21 -1.17
CA LEU A 175 21.46 0.69 -2.53
C LEU A 175 20.94 -0.38 -3.50
N ASN A 176 20.24 0.08 -4.52
CA ASN A 176 19.74 -0.76 -5.59
C ASN A 176 20.27 -0.25 -6.93
N LEU A 177 21.02 -1.11 -7.63
CA LEU A 177 21.49 -0.89 -8.98
C LEU A 177 20.69 -1.77 -9.93
N ARG A 178 20.02 -1.15 -10.90
CA ARG A 178 19.28 -1.85 -11.95
C ARG A 178 19.87 -1.50 -13.31
N TYR A 179 20.09 -2.54 -14.10
CA TYR A 179 20.48 -2.42 -15.50
C TYR A 179 19.49 -3.21 -16.36
N ASP A 180 18.91 -2.55 -17.35
CA ASP A 180 17.98 -3.15 -18.33
C ASP A 180 18.76 -3.33 -19.66
N PHE A 181 18.88 -4.57 -20.15
CA PHE A 181 19.59 -4.97 -21.36
C PHE A 181 18.77 -4.72 -22.61
#